data_ca78584ad2b3571f4f05489446ccf832
#
_entry.id   ca78584ad2b3571f4f05489446ccf832
#
_cell.length_a   1.000
_cell.length_b   1.000
_cell.length_c   1.000
_cell.angle_alpha   90.00
_cell.angle_beta   90.00
_cell.angle_gamma   90.00
#
_symmetry.space_group_name_H-M   'P 1'
#
loop_
_entity.id
_entity.type
_entity.pdbx_description
1 polymer ?
#
loop_
_entity_poly.entity_id
_entity_poly.type
_entity_poly.pdbx_seq_one_letter_code
_entity_poly.pdbx_strand_id
1 'polypeptide(L)'
;MSFGGLFCFLRKEGIYKKSTKHVISFSGGKDSTALLLRMLEEKMPVDVILFCDTGLEFPQMYEHLDKVEQYTGRAITRLKPPHSFEYFFYEYSPERKNPALSKYRGFSWPGPKQRWCTGRLKQRVIGAYLKELKQEYHIAQYVGIAADEAHRVREYHYPLVDWGMTEADCLRYCRERGFDWGGLYDVFRRVSCWCCPLQPLSGLRKLYTLFPELWQKLRAMDDHTWRQFRADYSVRQLELRFQFEQQCQQAGISLTSREFFRLLKEHLQKQEGVGASSTV
;
A
#
# COMPACT_ATOMS: atom_id res chain seq x y z
N MET A 1 50.17 14.88 -37.62
CA MET A 1 49.23 13.89 -38.14
C MET A 1 48.34 13.42 -36.97
N SER A 2 47.08 13.79 -37.06
CA SER A 2 46.13 13.74 -35.92
C SER A 2 45.52 12.32 -35.77
N PHE A 3 45.66 11.73 -34.60
CA PHE A 3 45.07 10.42 -34.23
C PHE A 3 43.58 10.53 -33.78
N GLY A 4 42.91 11.62 -34.14
CA GLY A 4 41.52 11.94 -33.67
C GLY A 4 40.39 11.34 -34.50
N GLY A 5 40.65 10.66 -35.62
CA GLY A 5 39.62 10.26 -36.59
C GLY A 5 39.05 8.84 -36.43
N LEU A 6 39.69 7.96 -35.70
CA LEU A 6 39.35 6.52 -35.69
C LEU A 6 38.34 6.13 -34.58
N PHE A 7 38.19 6.95 -33.54
CA PHE A 7 37.28 6.64 -32.43
C PHE A 7 35.80 7.05 -32.68
N CYS A 8 35.56 7.84 -33.71
CA CYS A 8 34.19 8.33 -34.02
C CYS A 8 33.42 7.40 -35.00
N PHE A 9 34.11 6.46 -35.68
CA PHE A 9 33.48 5.57 -36.69
C PHE A 9 32.95 4.27 -36.10
N LEU A 10 33.40 3.87 -34.90
CA LEU A 10 32.99 2.61 -34.26
C LEU A 10 31.66 2.72 -33.49
N ARG A 11 31.01 3.87 -33.47
CA ARG A 11 29.69 4.09 -32.81
C ARG A 11 28.49 3.87 -33.71
N LYS A 12 28.64 3.53 -34.99
CA LYS A 12 27.51 3.49 -35.95
C LYS A 12 27.02 2.12 -36.39
N GLU A 13 27.67 1.00 -36.05
CA GLU A 13 27.18 -0.34 -36.44
C GLU A 13 27.37 -1.40 -35.35
N GLY A 14 26.90 -1.11 -34.16
CA GLY A 14 26.67 -2.13 -33.16
C GLY A 14 25.22 -2.02 -32.71
N ILE A 15 24.32 -2.77 -33.33
CA ILE A 15 23.02 -3.06 -32.73
C ILE A 15 23.31 -3.90 -31.49
N TYR A 16 23.74 -3.23 -30.40
CA TYR A 16 23.82 -3.87 -29.09
C TYR A 16 22.38 -4.23 -28.71
N LYS A 17 22.01 -5.49 -28.96
CA LYS A 17 20.76 -6.06 -28.48
C LYS A 17 20.75 -5.89 -26.97
N LYS A 18 19.95 -4.96 -26.43
CA LYS A 18 19.83 -4.73 -24.99
C LYS A 18 19.57 -6.07 -24.30
N SER A 19 20.33 -6.37 -23.27
CA SER A 19 20.03 -7.52 -22.42
C SER A 19 18.75 -7.27 -21.61
N THR A 20 18.10 -8.33 -21.14
CA THR A 20 16.89 -8.23 -20.34
C THR A 20 17.25 -8.14 -18.86
N LYS A 21 16.64 -7.19 -18.14
CA LYS A 21 16.65 -7.09 -16.68
C LYS A 21 15.33 -7.60 -16.11
N HIS A 22 15.40 -8.52 -15.19
CA HIS A 22 14.27 -9.16 -14.53
C HIS A 22 13.99 -8.45 -13.20
N VAL A 23 12.86 -7.73 -13.15
CA VAL A 23 12.49 -6.84 -12.04
C VAL A 23 11.25 -7.37 -11.34
N ILE A 24 11.35 -7.66 -10.05
CA ILE A 24 10.19 -8.02 -9.22
C ILE A 24 9.62 -6.76 -8.58
N SER A 25 8.35 -6.46 -8.83
CA SER A 25 7.59 -5.45 -8.09
C SER A 25 7.20 -6.01 -6.73
N PHE A 26 8.06 -5.78 -5.74
CA PHE A 26 7.96 -6.35 -4.41
C PHE A 26 7.21 -5.38 -3.48
N SER A 27 6.03 -5.77 -3.00
CA SER A 27 5.26 -4.97 -2.05
C SER A 27 5.51 -5.34 -0.59
N GLY A 28 6.27 -6.40 -0.33
CA GLY A 28 6.47 -6.99 0.99
C GLY A 28 5.27 -7.83 1.50
N GLY A 29 4.13 -7.81 0.80
CA GLY A 29 2.98 -8.65 1.16
C GLY A 29 3.16 -10.11 0.76
N LYS A 30 2.28 -10.99 1.27
CA LYS A 30 2.35 -12.46 1.11
C LYS A 30 2.55 -12.91 -0.35
N ASP A 31 1.81 -12.29 -1.29
CA ASP A 31 1.85 -12.71 -2.69
C ASP A 31 3.18 -12.35 -3.36
N SER A 32 3.69 -11.13 -3.13
CA SER A 32 4.99 -10.72 -3.66
C SER A 32 6.16 -11.45 -2.99
N THR A 33 6.02 -11.83 -1.73
CA THR A 33 7.02 -12.65 -1.03
C THR A 33 7.03 -14.07 -1.58
N ALA A 34 5.87 -14.71 -1.74
CA ALA A 34 5.76 -16.03 -2.35
C ALA A 34 6.32 -16.04 -3.78
N LEU A 35 6.00 -15.02 -4.58
CA LEU A 35 6.55 -14.84 -5.92
C LEU A 35 8.10 -14.83 -5.91
N LEU A 36 8.69 -13.95 -5.09
CA LEU A 36 10.14 -13.82 -5.00
C LEU A 36 10.81 -15.14 -4.59
N LEU A 37 10.33 -15.75 -3.51
CA LEU A 37 10.91 -16.96 -2.97
C LEU A 37 10.83 -18.12 -3.98
N ARG A 38 9.68 -18.30 -4.61
CA ARG A 38 9.49 -19.38 -5.58
C ARG A 38 10.27 -19.15 -6.87
N MET A 39 10.35 -17.92 -7.38
CA MET A 39 11.23 -17.62 -8.52
C MET A 39 12.69 -17.97 -8.24
N LEU A 40 13.18 -17.69 -7.02
CA LEU A 40 14.56 -18.03 -6.63
C LEU A 40 14.76 -19.54 -6.49
N GLU A 41 13.82 -20.28 -5.92
CA GLU A 41 13.85 -21.73 -5.80
C GLU A 41 13.84 -22.41 -7.17
N GLU A 42 13.03 -21.91 -8.11
CA GLU A 42 12.97 -22.41 -9.49
C GLU A 42 14.14 -21.87 -10.36
N LYS A 43 15.10 -21.16 -9.76
CA LYS A 43 16.27 -20.57 -10.44
C LYS A 43 15.89 -19.63 -11.59
N MET A 44 14.72 -19.00 -11.51
CA MET A 44 14.34 -17.96 -12.45
C MET A 44 15.21 -16.72 -12.27
N PRO A 45 15.47 -15.97 -13.35
CA PRO A 45 16.31 -14.77 -13.24
C PRO A 45 15.62 -13.69 -12.42
N VAL A 46 16.35 -13.12 -11.45
CA VAL A 46 15.94 -11.99 -10.61
C VAL A 46 17.12 -11.04 -10.51
N ASP A 47 17.06 -9.90 -11.21
CA ASP A 47 18.13 -8.89 -11.18
C ASP A 47 17.85 -7.79 -10.16
N VAL A 48 16.57 -7.39 -10.00
CA VAL A 48 16.16 -6.29 -9.12
C VAL A 48 14.90 -6.69 -8.36
N ILE A 49 14.95 -6.51 -7.05
CA ILE A 49 13.78 -6.61 -6.15
C ILE A 49 13.43 -5.18 -5.76
N LEU A 50 12.27 -4.69 -6.21
CA LEU A 50 11.92 -3.27 -6.14
C LEU A 50 10.78 -3.03 -5.15
N PHE A 51 11.07 -2.40 -4.02
CA PHE A 51 10.11 -1.98 -3.02
C PHE A 51 9.96 -0.46 -3.03
N CYS A 52 8.72 0.03 -2.97
CA CYS A 52 8.45 1.46 -2.86
C CYS A 52 8.01 1.80 -1.43
N ASP A 53 8.90 2.44 -0.70
CA ASP A 53 8.70 2.86 0.69
C ASP A 53 7.91 4.16 0.74
N THR A 54 6.67 4.10 1.24
CA THR A 54 5.80 5.27 1.39
C THR A 54 5.85 5.87 2.79
N GLY A 55 6.52 5.21 3.74
CA GLY A 55 6.54 5.59 5.16
C GLY A 55 5.25 5.24 5.92
N LEU A 56 4.30 4.55 5.28
CA LEU A 56 2.98 4.25 5.86
C LEU A 56 2.73 2.76 6.06
N GLU A 57 3.71 1.95 5.86
CA GLU A 57 3.65 0.52 6.14
C GLU A 57 3.68 0.27 7.66
N PHE A 58 3.12 -0.86 8.12
CA PHE A 58 3.27 -1.28 9.50
C PHE A 58 4.75 -1.49 9.87
N PRO A 59 5.19 -1.23 11.12
CA PRO A 59 6.57 -1.47 11.55
C PRO A 59 7.06 -2.89 11.22
N GLN A 60 6.23 -3.90 11.45
CA GLN A 60 6.51 -5.31 11.16
C GLN A 60 6.76 -5.59 9.67
N MET A 61 6.32 -4.70 8.78
CA MET A 61 6.62 -4.81 7.36
C MET A 61 8.11 -4.54 7.09
N TYR A 62 8.70 -3.55 7.77
CA TYR A 62 10.13 -3.25 7.62
C TYR A 62 11.00 -4.39 8.14
N GLU A 63 10.64 -4.95 9.31
CA GLU A 63 11.30 -6.16 9.85
C GLU A 63 11.21 -7.34 8.87
N HIS A 64 10.04 -7.50 8.22
CA HIS A 64 9.86 -8.52 7.20
C HIS A 64 10.77 -8.30 5.98
N LEU A 65 10.94 -7.05 5.51
CA LEU A 65 11.87 -6.75 4.41
C LEU A 65 13.29 -7.16 4.76
N ASP A 66 13.76 -6.82 5.96
CA ASP A 66 15.11 -7.18 6.44
C ASP A 66 15.27 -8.71 6.53
N LYS A 67 14.24 -9.41 7.02
CA LYS A 67 14.22 -10.88 7.07
C LYS A 67 14.27 -11.52 5.67
N VAL A 68 13.59 -10.92 4.68
CA VAL A 68 13.63 -11.39 3.29
C VAL A 68 15.05 -11.20 2.70
N GLU A 69 15.68 -10.05 2.94
CA GLU A 69 17.07 -9.82 2.49
C GLU A 69 18.04 -10.84 3.10
N GLN A 70 17.92 -11.10 4.40
CA GLN A 70 18.75 -12.10 5.10
C GLN A 70 18.52 -13.51 4.56
N TYR A 71 17.27 -13.91 4.37
CA TYR A 71 16.90 -15.25 3.90
C TYR A 71 17.36 -15.51 2.47
N THR A 72 17.20 -14.51 1.59
CA THR A 72 17.49 -14.68 0.16
C THR A 72 18.93 -14.34 -0.21
N GLY A 73 19.67 -13.65 0.65
CA GLY A 73 20.97 -13.07 0.33
C GLY A 73 20.92 -12.01 -0.78
N ARG A 74 19.72 -11.44 -1.04
CA ARG A 74 19.48 -10.46 -2.11
C ARG A 74 19.03 -9.14 -1.52
N ALA A 75 19.66 -8.05 -1.97
CA ALA A 75 19.26 -6.71 -1.55
C ALA A 75 17.93 -6.29 -2.19
N ILE A 76 17.08 -5.62 -1.40
CA ILE A 76 15.84 -4.99 -1.86
C ILE A 76 16.14 -3.52 -2.18
N THR A 77 15.94 -3.11 -3.43
CA THR A 77 16.01 -1.70 -3.83
C THR A 77 14.83 -0.94 -3.27
N ARG A 78 15.06 -0.19 -2.19
CA ARG A 78 14.02 0.58 -1.48
C ARG A 78 13.92 1.97 -2.07
N LEU A 79 12.93 2.21 -2.93
CA LEU A 79 12.66 3.51 -3.53
C LEU A 79 11.83 4.37 -2.58
N LYS A 80 12.28 5.62 -2.37
CA LYS A 80 11.53 6.63 -1.63
C LYS A 80 10.99 7.69 -2.59
N PRO A 81 9.74 8.14 -2.42
CA PRO A 81 9.22 9.26 -3.19
C PRO A 81 9.99 10.56 -2.83
N PRO A 82 10.14 11.50 -3.78
CA PRO A 82 10.86 12.76 -3.54
C PRO A 82 10.19 13.65 -2.49
N HIS A 83 8.89 13.45 -2.27
CA HIS A 83 8.11 14.11 -1.22
C HIS A 83 7.35 13.06 -0.41
N SER A 84 7.22 13.29 0.90
CA SER A 84 6.54 12.39 1.81
C SER A 84 5.02 12.34 1.57
N PHE A 85 4.35 11.38 2.22
CA PHE A 85 2.90 11.33 2.23
C PHE A 85 2.31 12.60 2.85
N GLU A 86 2.88 13.09 3.97
CA GLU A 86 2.43 14.27 4.71
C GLU A 86 2.49 15.53 3.84
N TYR A 87 3.53 15.69 3.05
CA TYR A 87 3.62 16.81 2.09
C TYR A 87 2.44 16.80 1.11
N PHE A 88 2.16 15.68 0.48
CA PHE A 88 1.01 15.59 -0.44
C PHE A 88 -0.33 15.67 0.29
N PHE A 89 -0.39 15.20 1.51
CA PHE A 89 -1.61 15.16 2.30
C PHE A 89 -2.03 16.53 2.81
N TYR A 90 -1.07 17.36 3.30
CA TYR A 90 -1.34 18.63 3.95
C TYR A 90 -0.94 19.87 3.14
N GLU A 91 0.17 19.83 2.41
CA GLU A 91 0.86 21.03 1.93
C GLU A 91 0.74 21.24 0.42
N TYR A 92 0.80 20.16 -0.36
CA TYR A 92 0.79 20.25 -1.82
C TYR A 92 -0.43 21.03 -2.33
N SER A 93 -0.22 21.96 -3.25
CA SER A 93 -1.29 22.78 -3.85
C SER A 93 -1.63 22.27 -5.26
N PRO A 94 -2.60 21.33 -5.39
CA PRO A 94 -3.04 20.84 -6.70
C PRO A 94 -3.90 21.88 -7.42
N GLU A 95 -3.76 21.95 -8.74
CA GLU A 95 -4.79 22.58 -9.56
C GLU A 95 -6.12 21.83 -9.38
N ARG A 96 -7.16 22.57 -9.01
CA ARG A 96 -8.48 22.00 -8.72
C ARG A 96 -9.50 22.47 -9.74
N LYS A 97 -10.21 21.52 -10.37
CA LYS A 97 -11.32 21.83 -11.28
C LYS A 97 -12.50 22.49 -10.57
N ASN A 98 -12.71 22.16 -9.27
CA ASN A 98 -13.77 22.76 -8.46
C ASN A 98 -13.21 23.98 -7.69
N PRO A 99 -13.63 25.22 -8.00
CA PRO A 99 -13.15 26.42 -7.34
C PRO A 99 -13.40 26.43 -5.83
N ALA A 100 -14.49 25.82 -5.36
CA ALA A 100 -14.83 25.74 -3.93
C ALA A 100 -13.75 24.99 -3.10
N LEU A 101 -12.96 24.15 -3.75
CA LEU A 101 -11.87 23.41 -3.12
C LEU A 101 -10.52 24.12 -3.23
N SER A 102 -10.40 25.21 -3.96
CA SER A 102 -9.12 25.91 -4.21
C SER A 102 -8.51 26.53 -2.95
N LYS A 103 -9.35 26.79 -1.92
CA LYS A 103 -8.89 27.28 -0.61
C LYS A 103 -8.14 26.25 0.23
N TYR A 104 -8.28 24.95 -0.07
CA TYR A 104 -7.65 23.89 0.72
C TYR A 104 -6.30 23.50 0.15
N ARG A 105 -5.31 23.34 1.01
CA ARG A 105 -4.03 22.71 0.70
C ARG A 105 -4.12 21.20 0.86
N GLY A 106 -3.13 20.49 0.33
CA GLY A 106 -3.04 19.04 0.37
C GLY A 106 -4.16 18.34 -0.41
N PHE A 107 -3.94 17.09 -0.71
CA PHE A 107 -4.98 16.22 -1.27
C PHE A 107 -5.95 15.71 -0.21
N SER A 108 -5.55 15.73 1.07
CA SER A 108 -6.28 15.08 2.16
C SER A 108 -6.48 13.57 1.91
N TRP A 109 -7.44 12.94 2.55
CA TRP A 109 -7.65 11.49 2.45
C TRP A 109 -7.91 11.03 1.02
N PRO A 110 -7.23 9.95 0.56
CA PRO A 110 -7.56 9.32 -0.71
C PRO A 110 -8.93 8.63 -0.64
N GLY A 111 -9.55 8.46 -1.80
CA GLY A 111 -10.82 7.74 -1.91
C GLY A 111 -10.82 6.76 -3.08
N PRO A 112 -11.88 5.95 -3.27
CA PRO A 112 -11.94 4.95 -4.33
C PRO A 112 -11.65 5.50 -5.72
N LYS A 113 -12.16 6.69 -6.03
CA LYS A 113 -12.00 7.37 -7.32
C LYS A 113 -10.74 8.23 -7.40
N GLN A 114 -10.09 8.54 -6.29
CA GLN A 114 -8.93 9.44 -6.21
C GLN A 114 -7.82 8.85 -5.34
N ARG A 115 -7.14 7.87 -5.87
CA ARG A 115 -6.03 7.19 -5.20
C ARG A 115 -4.70 7.90 -5.49
N TRP A 116 -4.60 9.19 -5.13
CA TRP A 116 -3.42 10.02 -5.37
C TRP A 116 -2.15 9.42 -4.76
N CYS A 117 -2.26 8.79 -3.58
CA CYS A 117 -1.14 8.14 -2.91
C CYS A 117 -0.51 7.03 -3.77
N THR A 118 -1.31 6.18 -4.42
CA THR A 118 -0.80 5.17 -5.35
C THR A 118 -0.09 5.81 -6.53
N GLY A 119 -0.69 6.85 -7.12
CA GLY A 119 -0.11 7.53 -8.28
C GLY A 119 1.18 8.28 -7.96
N ARG A 120 1.16 9.09 -6.90
CA ARG A 120 2.29 9.98 -6.55
C ARG A 120 3.42 9.26 -5.84
N LEU A 121 3.09 8.39 -4.88
CA LEU A 121 4.08 7.78 -4.00
C LEU A 121 4.61 6.43 -4.52
N LYS A 122 3.87 5.73 -5.40
CA LYS A 122 4.31 4.43 -5.90
C LYS A 122 4.51 4.43 -7.42
N GLN A 123 3.47 4.66 -8.22
CA GLN A 123 3.55 4.49 -9.67
C GLN A 123 4.57 5.42 -10.33
N ARG A 124 4.60 6.70 -9.96
CA ARG A 124 5.57 7.66 -10.53
C ARG A 124 7.01 7.34 -10.15
N VAL A 125 7.22 6.92 -8.91
CA VAL A 125 8.56 6.58 -8.39
C VAL A 125 9.11 5.34 -9.10
N ILE A 126 8.30 4.28 -9.14
CA ILE A 126 8.66 3.04 -9.86
C ILE A 126 8.85 3.34 -11.36
N GLY A 127 7.94 4.12 -11.95
CA GLY A 127 8.03 4.48 -13.37
C GLY A 127 9.29 5.27 -13.74
N ALA A 128 9.73 6.18 -12.88
CA ALA A 128 10.98 6.92 -13.07
C ALA A 128 12.19 5.98 -13.04
N TYR A 129 12.29 5.13 -12.02
CA TYR A 129 13.34 4.13 -11.90
C TYR A 129 13.39 3.18 -13.10
N LEU A 130 12.24 2.63 -13.51
CA LEU A 130 12.18 1.74 -14.66
C LEU A 130 12.49 2.46 -15.99
N LYS A 131 12.19 3.76 -16.10
CA LYS A 131 12.53 4.56 -17.28
C LYS A 131 14.05 4.69 -17.42
N GLU A 132 14.78 4.88 -16.34
CA GLU A 132 16.26 4.90 -16.36
C GLU A 132 16.82 3.54 -16.77
N LEU A 133 16.35 2.45 -16.18
CA LEU A 133 16.78 1.11 -16.55
C LEU A 133 16.50 0.78 -18.03
N LYS A 134 15.40 1.26 -18.59
CA LYS A 134 15.02 1.05 -20.00
C LYS A 134 15.98 1.72 -21.00
N GLN A 135 16.82 2.64 -20.55
CA GLN A 135 17.85 3.23 -21.41
C GLN A 135 18.88 2.19 -21.84
N GLU A 136 19.20 1.23 -20.97
CA GLU A 136 20.23 0.23 -21.19
C GLU A 136 19.69 -1.20 -21.38
N TYR A 137 18.51 -1.52 -20.80
CA TYR A 137 17.97 -2.87 -20.74
C TYR A 137 16.54 -2.96 -21.30
N HIS A 138 16.18 -4.16 -21.76
CA HIS A 138 14.77 -4.56 -21.81
C HIS A 138 14.33 -4.97 -20.43
N ILE A 139 13.10 -4.61 -20.01
CA ILE A 139 12.59 -4.91 -18.68
C ILE A 139 11.53 -6.00 -18.75
N ALA A 140 11.81 -7.13 -18.10
CA ALA A 140 10.82 -8.14 -17.75
C ALA A 140 10.35 -7.88 -16.31
N GLN A 141 9.12 -7.39 -16.16
CA GLN A 141 8.58 -7.02 -14.84
C GLN A 141 7.63 -8.10 -14.34
N TYR A 142 7.87 -8.59 -13.12
CA TYR A 142 7.09 -9.61 -12.44
C TYR A 142 6.27 -8.98 -11.31
N VAL A 143 5.01 -9.39 -11.21
CA VAL A 143 4.07 -8.83 -10.22
C VAL A 143 3.35 -9.97 -9.49
N GLY A 144 3.33 -9.92 -8.16
CA GLY A 144 2.64 -10.89 -7.30
C GLY A 144 1.14 -10.67 -7.31
N ILE A 145 0.45 -11.20 -8.30
CA ILE A 145 -1.00 -11.37 -8.34
C ILE A 145 -1.29 -12.85 -8.21
N ALA A 146 -2.07 -13.24 -7.21
CA ALA A 146 -2.46 -14.62 -6.96
C ALA A 146 -3.48 -15.13 -7.99
N ALA A 147 -3.59 -16.44 -8.17
CA ALA A 147 -4.44 -17.05 -9.19
C ALA A 147 -5.93 -16.73 -9.02
N ASP A 148 -6.41 -16.58 -7.79
CA ASP A 148 -7.78 -16.17 -7.47
C ASP A 148 -8.05 -14.66 -7.71
N GLU A 149 -7.00 -13.87 -8.00
CA GLU A 149 -7.07 -12.46 -8.42
C GLU A 149 -6.73 -12.26 -9.92
N ALA A 150 -6.74 -13.30 -10.76
CA ALA A 150 -6.31 -13.25 -12.16
C ALA A 150 -7.04 -12.18 -13.02
N HIS A 151 -8.25 -11.75 -12.63
CA HIS A 151 -8.96 -10.64 -13.28
C HIS A 151 -8.21 -9.28 -13.20
N ARG A 152 -7.14 -9.17 -12.39
CA ARG A 152 -6.30 -7.97 -12.23
C ARG A 152 -5.08 -7.95 -13.16
N VAL A 153 -4.82 -9.00 -13.90
CA VAL A 153 -3.68 -9.14 -14.82
C VAL A 153 -3.66 -8.04 -15.88
N ARG A 154 -2.45 -7.54 -16.21
CA ARG A 154 -2.15 -6.51 -17.22
C ARG A 154 -0.96 -6.96 -18.09
N GLU A 155 -0.13 -6.03 -18.55
CA GLU A 155 1.01 -6.24 -19.45
C GLU A 155 2.32 -6.60 -18.69
N TYR A 156 2.24 -7.47 -17.67
CA TYR A 156 3.39 -7.92 -16.89
C TYR A 156 3.45 -9.44 -16.84
N HIS A 157 4.48 -9.99 -16.20
CA HIS A 157 4.57 -11.43 -15.92
C HIS A 157 3.95 -11.75 -14.58
N TYR A 158 3.14 -12.81 -14.53
CA TYR A 158 2.37 -13.22 -13.35
C TYR A 158 2.57 -14.68 -12.98
N PRO A 159 3.79 -15.11 -12.57
CA PRO A 159 4.08 -16.52 -12.32
C PRO A 159 3.17 -17.19 -11.30
N LEU A 160 2.64 -16.45 -10.30
CA LEU A 160 1.69 -17.02 -9.34
C LEU A 160 0.40 -17.50 -10.02
N VAL A 161 -0.06 -16.80 -11.07
CA VAL A 161 -1.22 -17.22 -11.87
C VAL A 161 -0.87 -18.46 -12.67
N ASP A 162 0.32 -18.47 -13.32
CA ASP A 162 0.79 -19.61 -14.11
C ASP A 162 0.98 -20.86 -13.24
N TRP A 163 1.42 -20.69 -12.01
CA TRP A 163 1.57 -21.77 -11.01
C TRP A 163 0.26 -22.15 -10.31
N GLY A 164 -0.84 -21.45 -10.56
CA GLY A 164 -2.13 -21.70 -9.89
C GLY A 164 -2.14 -21.39 -8.39
N MET A 165 -1.21 -20.55 -7.89
CA MET A 165 -1.12 -20.21 -6.47
C MET A 165 -2.16 -19.17 -6.07
N THR A 166 -3.08 -19.55 -5.18
CA THR A 166 -4.07 -18.66 -4.57
C THR A 166 -3.46 -17.78 -3.48
N GLU A 167 -4.19 -16.75 -3.02
CA GLU A 167 -3.79 -15.94 -1.85
C GLU A 167 -3.50 -16.79 -0.61
N ALA A 168 -4.30 -17.85 -0.40
CA ALA A 168 -4.12 -18.79 0.72
C ALA A 168 -2.85 -19.63 0.56
N ASP A 169 -2.57 -20.09 -0.66
CA ASP A 169 -1.36 -20.84 -0.98
C ASP A 169 -0.11 -19.97 -0.78
N CYS A 170 -0.14 -18.73 -1.23
CA CYS A 170 0.96 -17.79 -1.03
C CYS A 170 1.28 -17.58 0.46
N LEU A 171 0.24 -17.41 1.30
CA LEU A 171 0.45 -17.24 2.74
C LEU A 171 1.02 -18.50 3.38
N ARG A 172 0.46 -19.68 3.07
CA ARG A 172 0.95 -20.97 3.55
C ARG A 172 2.41 -21.21 3.14
N TYR A 173 2.72 -21.01 1.87
CA TYR A 173 4.06 -21.16 1.30
C TYR A 173 5.11 -20.27 2.01
N CYS A 174 4.75 -19.03 2.33
CA CYS A 174 5.62 -18.15 3.07
C CYS A 174 5.79 -18.58 4.54
N ARG A 175 4.71 -19.02 5.20
CA ARG A 175 4.75 -19.48 6.60
C ARG A 175 5.60 -20.74 6.77
N GLU A 176 5.54 -21.68 5.86
CA GLU A 176 6.39 -22.88 5.83
C GLU A 176 7.88 -22.53 5.75
N ARG A 177 8.23 -21.32 5.28
CA ARG A 177 9.60 -20.78 5.20
C ARG A 177 9.92 -19.80 6.34
N GLY A 178 9.04 -19.75 7.34
CA GLY A 178 9.23 -18.96 8.55
C GLY A 178 8.84 -17.47 8.42
N PHE A 179 8.11 -17.05 7.37
CA PHE A 179 7.65 -15.69 7.22
C PHE A 179 6.25 -15.51 7.79
N ASP A 180 6.09 -14.67 8.81
CA ASP A 180 4.83 -14.45 9.54
C ASP A 180 4.41 -12.97 9.65
N TRP A 181 5.25 -12.03 9.18
CA TRP A 181 5.03 -10.58 9.27
C TRP A 181 4.72 -10.09 10.69
N GLY A 182 5.32 -10.71 11.73
CA GLY A 182 5.02 -10.38 13.11
C GLY A 182 3.54 -10.55 13.47
N GLY A 183 2.87 -11.55 12.90
CA GLY A 183 1.46 -11.85 13.15
C GLY A 183 0.45 -10.97 12.41
N LEU A 184 0.87 -10.05 11.54
CA LEU A 184 -0.07 -9.14 10.84
C LEU A 184 -1.15 -9.89 10.04
N TYR A 185 -0.82 -11.03 9.41
CA TYR A 185 -1.78 -11.84 8.66
C TYR A 185 -2.70 -12.72 9.53
N ASP A 186 -2.47 -12.79 10.84
CA ASP A 186 -3.42 -13.37 11.80
C ASP A 186 -4.50 -12.35 12.17
N VAL A 187 -4.11 -11.07 12.13
CA VAL A 187 -4.98 -9.94 12.42
C VAL A 187 -5.73 -9.47 11.18
N PHE A 188 -5.02 -9.21 10.08
CA PHE A 188 -5.58 -8.59 8.88
C PHE A 188 -5.62 -9.60 7.72
N ARG A 189 -6.75 -9.65 7.01
CA ARG A 189 -6.83 -10.42 5.77
C ARG A 189 -5.85 -9.91 4.70
N ARG A 190 -5.62 -8.58 4.68
CA ARG A 190 -4.71 -7.90 3.77
C ARG A 190 -3.89 -6.88 4.54
N VAL A 191 -2.58 -6.99 4.45
CA VAL A 191 -1.66 -6.00 4.97
C VAL A 191 -1.41 -4.93 3.91
N SER A 192 -1.69 -3.67 4.26
CA SER A 192 -1.50 -2.48 3.43
C SER A 192 -1.05 -1.32 4.31
N CYS A 193 -1.03 -0.08 3.78
CA CYS A 193 -0.79 1.09 4.63
C CYS A 193 -1.75 1.10 5.82
N TRP A 194 -1.23 1.27 7.04
CA TRP A 194 -2.05 1.24 8.26
C TRP A 194 -3.16 2.31 8.28
N CYS A 195 -2.94 3.46 7.67
CA CYS A 195 -3.89 4.59 7.62
C CYS A 195 -4.81 4.60 6.38
N CYS A 196 -4.95 3.48 5.66
CA CYS A 196 -5.71 3.48 4.41
C CYS A 196 -7.23 3.56 4.66
N PRO A 197 -7.95 4.60 4.16
CA PRO A 197 -9.40 4.71 4.35
C PRO A 197 -10.21 3.66 3.56
N LEU A 198 -9.55 2.93 2.64
CA LEU A 198 -10.18 1.87 1.85
C LEU A 198 -10.15 0.51 2.56
N GLN A 199 -9.65 0.44 3.79
CA GLN A 199 -9.73 -0.77 4.61
C GLN A 199 -11.18 -1.08 4.98
N PRO A 200 -11.56 -2.36 5.11
CA PRO A 200 -12.86 -2.73 5.64
C PRO A 200 -13.00 -2.31 7.10
N LEU A 201 -14.24 -2.08 7.56
CA LEU A 201 -14.50 -1.70 8.97
C LEU A 201 -13.92 -2.71 9.96
N SER A 202 -13.91 -3.99 9.63
CA SER A 202 -13.28 -5.02 10.46
C SER A 202 -11.77 -4.82 10.63
N GLY A 203 -11.07 -4.38 9.58
CA GLY A 203 -9.65 -4.01 9.65
C GLY A 203 -9.42 -2.77 10.51
N LEU A 204 -10.21 -1.72 10.30
CA LEU A 204 -10.12 -0.48 11.09
C LEU A 204 -10.41 -0.71 12.56
N ARG A 205 -11.40 -1.59 12.90
CA ARG A 205 -11.68 -1.99 14.29
C ARG A 205 -10.46 -2.68 14.93
N LYS A 206 -9.81 -3.58 14.19
CA LYS A 206 -8.59 -4.25 14.66
C LYS A 206 -7.43 -3.26 14.83
N LEU A 207 -7.28 -2.29 13.92
CA LEU A 207 -6.31 -1.21 14.06
C LEU A 207 -6.58 -0.40 15.35
N TYR A 208 -7.84 -0.01 15.60
CA TYR A 208 -8.26 0.72 16.79
C TYR A 208 -7.93 -0.05 18.10
N THR A 209 -8.21 -1.37 18.10
CA THR A 209 -8.07 -2.18 19.31
C THR A 209 -6.63 -2.62 19.57
N LEU A 210 -5.89 -3.00 18.52
CA LEU A 210 -4.59 -3.67 18.66
C LEU A 210 -3.39 -2.76 18.41
N PHE A 211 -3.60 -1.59 17.78
CA PHE A 211 -2.55 -0.64 17.42
C PHE A 211 -2.92 0.78 17.84
N PRO A 212 -3.08 1.03 19.17
CA PRO A 212 -3.58 2.31 19.66
C PRO A 212 -2.70 3.51 19.27
N GLU A 213 -1.37 3.32 19.20
CA GLU A 213 -0.45 4.39 18.78
C GLU A 213 -0.65 4.78 17.31
N LEU A 214 -0.87 3.81 16.42
CA LEU A 214 -1.17 4.07 15.02
C LEU A 214 -2.56 4.70 14.86
N TRP A 215 -3.51 4.30 15.70
CA TRP A 215 -4.84 4.91 15.72
C TRP A 215 -4.80 6.37 16.18
N GLN A 216 -4.01 6.70 17.20
CA GLN A 216 -3.82 8.08 17.65
C GLN A 216 -3.20 8.95 16.54
N LYS A 217 -2.22 8.43 15.78
CA LYS A 217 -1.68 9.09 14.59
C LYS A 217 -2.76 9.31 13.53
N LEU A 218 -3.58 8.30 13.25
CA LEU A 218 -4.69 8.38 12.31
C LEU A 218 -5.69 9.46 12.70
N ARG A 219 -6.03 9.54 13.98
CA ARG A 219 -6.92 10.55 14.53
C ARG A 219 -6.34 11.96 14.38
N ALA A 220 -5.08 12.16 14.74
CA ALA A 220 -4.40 13.42 14.57
C ALA A 220 -4.37 13.87 13.10
N MET A 221 -4.18 12.94 12.16
CA MET A 221 -4.24 13.23 10.74
C MET A 221 -5.64 13.66 10.30
N ASP A 222 -6.70 13.01 10.79
CA ASP A 222 -8.10 13.35 10.44
C ASP A 222 -8.50 14.72 11.01
N ASP A 223 -8.07 15.05 12.23
CA ASP A 223 -8.34 16.32 12.88
C ASP A 223 -7.67 17.52 12.17
N HIS A 224 -6.58 17.30 11.44
CA HIS A 224 -5.80 18.36 10.78
C HIS A 224 -6.00 18.41 9.25
N THR A 225 -7.04 17.80 8.73
CA THR A 225 -7.31 17.81 7.28
C THR A 225 -8.74 18.24 6.95
N TRP A 226 -8.96 18.65 5.69
CA TRP A 226 -10.22 19.23 5.26
C TRP A 226 -11.26 18.21 4.77
N ARG A 227 -10.83 16.97 4.47
CA ARG A 227 -11.70 15.93 3.96
C ARG A 227 -11.85 14.82 4.99
N GLN A 228 -13.06 14.37 5.22
CA GLN A 228 -13.37 13.25 6.09
C GLN A 228 -12.63 11.97 5.66
N PHE A 229 -12.21 11.17 6.62
CA PHE A 229 -11.44 9.94 6.42
C PHE A 229 -12.08 8.97 5.42
N ARG A 230 -13.37 8.69 5.63
CA ARG A 230 -14.17 7.84 4.73
C ARG A 230 -15.42 8.60 4.31
N ALA A 231 -16.08 8.11 3.24
CA ALA A 231 -17.35 8.70 2.81
C ALA A 231 -18.47 8.54 3.85
N ASP A 232 -18.40 7.47 4.64
CA ASP A 232 -19.39 7.08 5.63
C ASP A 232 -19.06 7.51 7.07
N TYR A 233 -17.75 7.65 7.42
CA TYR A 233 -17.31 7.97 8.79
C TYR A 233 -16.05 8.82 8.81
N SER A 234 -15.98 9.78 9.74
CA SER A 234 -14.72 10.35 10.24
C SER A 234 -14.03 9.36 11.19
N VAL A 235 -12.77 9.61 11.55
CA VAL A 235 -12.07 8.78 12.54
C VAL A 235 -12.76 8.85 13.91
N ARG A 236 -13.24 10.02 14.31
CA ARG A 236 -14.00 10.19 15.57
C ARG A 236 -15.31 9.40 15.59
N GLN A 237 -16.04 9.41 14.48
CA GLN A 237 -17.26 8.60 14.35
C GLN A 237 -16.96 7.09 14.39
N LEU A 238 -15.83 6.66 13.84
CA LEU A 238 -15.37 5.27 13.96
C LEU A 238 -15.04 4.89 15.41
N GLU A 239 -14.41 5.77 16.18
CA GLU A 239 -14.14 5.54 17.61
C GLU A 239 -15.45 5.34 18.39
N LEU A 240 -16.39 6.27 18.23
CA LEU A 240 -17.71 6.19 18.87
C LEU A 240 -18.45 4.91 18.46
N ARG A 241 -18.37 4.56 17.18
CA ARG A 241 -18.95 3.33 16.68
C ARG A 241 -18.32 2.09 17.33
N PHE A 242 -17.00 2.01 17.39
CA PHE A 242 -16.31 0.82 17.94
C PHE A 242 -16.53 0.68 19.44
N GLN A 243 -16.57 1.78 20.18
CA GLN A 243 -16.95 1.79 21.59
C GLN A 243 -18.39 1.30 21.79
N PHE A 244 -19.33 1.81 20.99
CA PHE A 244 -20.72 1.41 21.03
C PHE A 244 -20.93 -0.07 20.66
N GLU A 245 -20.20 -0.57 19.65
CA GLU A 245 -20.19 -1.97 19.29
C GLU A 245 -19.78 -2.87 20.47
N GLN A 246 -18.77 -2.49 21.24
CA GLN A 246 -18.37 -3.22 22.46
C GLN A 246 -19.48 -3.24 23.51
N GLN A 247 -20.13 -2.10 23.75
CA GLN A 247 -21.27 -2.00 24.68
C GLN A 247 -22.44 -2.90 24.23
N CYS A 248 -22.77 -2.87 22.96
CA CYS A 248 -23.84 -3.72 22.40
C CYS A 248 -23.51 -5.23 22.52
N GLN A 249 -22.26 -5.61 22.27
CA GLN A 249 -21.84 -7.00 22.44
C GLN A 249 -21.95 -7.47 23.91
N GLN A 250 -21.57 -6.62 24.86
CA GLN A 250 -21.73 -6.90 26.30
C GLN A 250 -23.20 -7.02 26.69
N ALA A 251 -24.09 -6.27 26.06
CA ALA A 251 -25.54 -6.31 26.26
C ALA A 251 -26.24 -7.43 25.47
N GLY A 252 -25.50 -8.29 24.73
CA GLY A 252 -26.05 -9.38 23.94
C GLY A 252 -26.73 -8.95 22.64
N ILE A 253 -26.56 -7.69 22.21
CA ILE A 253 -27.15 -7.16 20.97
C ILE A 253 -26.26 -7.54 19.78
N SER A 254 -26.84 -8.24 18.82
CA SER A 254 -26.12 -8.62 17.58
C SER A 254 -25.78 -7.39 16.73
N LEU A 255 -24.51 -7.24 16.35
CA LEU A 255 -24.01 -6.13 15.51
C LEU A 255 -24.53 -6.15 14.06
N THR A 256 -25.25 -7.21 13.67
CA THR A 256 -25.90 -7.33 12.35
C THR A 256 -27.40 -7.08 12.41
N SER A 257 -27.96 -6.87 13.61
CA SER A 257 -29.39 -6.67 13.81
C SER A 257 -29.86 -5.28 13.33
N ARG A 258 -31.12 -5.18 12.93
CA ARG A 258 -31.76 -3.88 12.61
C ARG A 258 -31.77 -2.95 13.84
N GLU A 259 -31.92 -3.53 15.02
CA GLU A 259 -31.87 -2.82 16.29
C GLU A 259 -30.53 -2.13 16.50
N PHE A 260 -29.42 -2.85 16.31
CA PHE A 260 -28.08 -2.27 16.40
C PHE A 260 -27.92 -1.05 15.49
N PHE A 261 -28.30 -1.14 14.22
CA PHE A 261 -28.14 -0.01 13.28
C PHE A 261 -29.01 1.19 13.65
N ARG A 262 -30.21 0.97 14.21
CA ARG A 262 -31.05 2.05 14.72
C ARG A 262 -30.37 2.74 15.91
N LEU A 263 -29.96 1.97 16.90
CA LEU A 263 -29.30 2.49 18.11
C LEU A 263 -27.97 3.18 17.78
N LEU A 264 -27.18 2.64 16.87
CA LEU A 264 -25.93 3.27 16.40
C LEU A 264 -26.18 4.65 15.80
N LYS A 265 -27.20 4.77 14.94
CA LYS A 265 -27.56 6.06 14.34
C LYS A 265 -27.94 7.10 15.42
N GLU A 266 -28.77 6.72 16.37
CA GLU A 266 -29.14 7.57 17.50
C GLU A 266 -27.95 7.96 18.36
N HIS A 267 -27.04 7.00 18.63
CA HIS A 267 -25.84 7.24 19.41
C HIS A 267 -24.92 8.26 18.73
N LEU A 268 -24.62 8.10 17.44
CA LEU A 268 -23.77 9.03 16.69
C LEU A 268 -24.38 10.44 16.62
N GLN A 269 -25.69 10.56 16.36
CA GLN A 269 -26.37 11.86 16.31
C GLN A 269 -26.32 12.61 17.65
N LYS A 270 -26.50 11.92 18.77
CA LYS A 270 -26.40 12.53 20.12
C LYS A 270 -24.99 13.08 20.38
N GLN A 271 -23.96 12.37 19.98
CA GLN A 271 -22.59 12.80 20.21
C GLN A 271 -22.17 13.98 19.33
N GLU A 272 -22.66 14.05 18.11
CA GLU A 272 -22.44 15.21 17.21
C GLU A 272 -23.14 16.47 17.74
N GLY A 273 -24.33 16.35 18.30
CA GLY A 273 -25.08 17.47 18.92
C GLY A 273 -24.38 18.05 20.17
N VAL A 274 -23.73 17.21 20.96
CA VAL A 274 -22.96 17.65 22.14
C VAL A 274 -21.66 18.37 21.74
N GLY A 275 -21.00 17.95 20.64
CA GLY A 275 -19.79 18.60 20.14
C GLY A 275 -20.02 19.99 19.56
N ALA A 276 -21.19 20.26 18.99
CA ALA A 276 -21.56 21.56 18.43
C ALA A 276 -21.88 22.62 19.53
N SER A 277 -22.23 22.18 20.75
CA SER A 277 -22.58 23.07 21.88
C SER A 277 -21.40 23.58 22.67
N SER A 278 -20.17 23.05 22.45
CA SER A 278 -18.98 23.37 23.26
C SER A 278 -18.02 24.35 22.57
N THR A 279 -18.40 24.94 21.44
CA THR A 279 -17.60 25.95 20.72
C THR A 279 -18.43 27.24 20.57
N VAL A 280 -18.71 27.88 21.70
CA VAL A 280 -19.16 29.29 21.77
C VAL A 280 -18.24 30.03 22.70
#